data_bb7a19b356df4997c1c49022ab63b366
#
_entry.id   bb7a19b356df4997c1c49022ab63b366
#
_cell.length_a   1.000
_cell.length_b   1.000
_cell.length_c   1.000
_cell.angle_alpha   90.00
_cell.angle_beta   90.00
_cell.angle_gamma   90.00
#
_symmetry.space_group_name_H-M   'P 1'
#
loop_
_entity.id
_entity.type
_entity.pdbx_description
1 polymer ?
#
loop_
_entity_poly.entity_id
_entity_poly.type
_entity_poly.pdbx_seq_one_letter_code
_entity_poly.pdbx_strand_id
1 'polypeptide(L)'
;MMLSNHKIDQILRKAGFNGSTVSSIGAGHYNDSYYVDLDSDKSVLRIAPPDNTPKLFYEIDMMKSEVNIHRLVREHTDVPAPQIVYYDFSQDVIDRDYLIMEYLEGNSGFFDEKELGRYVRQIHAIKSDRYGYPERAAPTGESWPDIFHTYVELIFNDCLSCGVIDNNEYERFLSIYEKHRDVVSEVSPSLLHLDLWIQNILTVNGRITAILDFDRGLYGDPEFEFALLDTYGYSSLEFFKGYGKPRPVDSKAQIRRKLYIVYELIKYAFIRFARGKSMSTGRSHVAHCKRILDELE
;
A
#
# COMPACT_ATOMS: atom_id res chain seq x y z
N MET A 1 21.36 2.86 2.38
CA MET A 1 22.36 3.51 3.27
C MET A 1 21.66 4.71 3.89
N MET A 2 21.54 4.79 5.22
CA MET A 2 20.92 5.95 5.89
C MET A 2 21.64 7.24 5.47
N LEU A 3 20.88 8.32 5.34
CA LEU A 3 21.42 9.65 5.04
C LEU A 3 22.32 10.14 6.19
N SER A 4 23.33 10.93 5.85
CA SER A 4 24.15 11.61 6.88
C SER A 4 23.32 12.68 7.60
N ASN A 5 23.61 12.92 8.88
CA ASN A 5 22.94 13.97 9.65
C ASN A 5 23.01 15.33 8.98
N HIS A 6 24.11 15.63 8.27
CA HIS A 6 24.26 16.87 7.51
C HIS A 6 23.20 17.01 6.38
N LYS A 7 22.91 15.93 5.65
CA LYS A 7 21.87 15.94 4.61
C LYS A 7 20.46 16.08 5.20
N ILE A 8 20.20 15.41 6.31
CA ILE A 8 18.92 15.55 7.04
C ILE A 8 18.73 17.00 7.51
N ASP A 9 19.77 17.62 8.08
CA ASP A 9 19.74 19.03 8.48
C ASP A 9 19.46 19.99 7.31
N GLN A 10 20.04 19.72 6.13
CA GLN A 10 19.73 20.49 4.91
C GLN A 10 18.26 20.36 4.49
N ILE A 11 17.68 19.17 4.53
CA ILE A 11 16.24 18.92 4.27
C ILE A 11 15.39 19.74 5.24
N LEU A 12 15.65 19.63 6.54
CA LEU A 12 14.88 20.29 7.59
C LEU A 12 14.98 21.82 7.50
N ARG A 13 16.14 22.38 7.18
CA ARG A 13 16.29 23.80 6.93
C ARG A 13 15.49 24.29 5.73
N LYS A 14 15.51 23.54 4.60
CA LYS A 14 14.68 23.86 3.42
C LYS A 14 13.20 23.84 3.74
N ALA A 15 12.76 22.91 4.59
CA ALA A 15 11.37 22.78 5.03
C ALA A 15 10.95 23.76 6.14
N GLY A 16 11.85 24.56 6.69
CA GLY A 16 11.55 25.52 7.78
C GLY A 16 11.66 24.96 9.19
N PHE A 17 12.14 23.72 9.36
CA PHE A 17 12.33 23.03 10.65
C PHE A 17 13.72 23.30 11.26
N ASN A 18 14.08 24.58 11.39
CA ASN A 18 15.39 24.98 11.87
C ASN A 18 15.55 24.68 13.37
N GLY A 19 16.65 24.02 13.75
CA GLY A 19 16.96 23.73 15.16
C GLY A 19 16.26 22.48 15.70
N SER A 20 15.54 21.71 14.87
CA SER A 20 14.91 20.46 15.27
C SER A 20 15.93 19.38 15.62
N THR A 21 15.57 18.49 16.53
CA THR A 21 16.31 17.27 16.83
C THR A 21 15.73 16.11 16.02
N VAL A 22 16.58 15.15 15.64
CA VAL A 22 16.18 14.04 14.77
C VAL A 22 16.60 12.72 15.36
N SER A 23 15.69 11.76 15.37
CA SER A 23 15.98 10.37 15.73
C SER A 23 15.36 9.39 14.73
N SER A 24 16.06 8.28 14.42
CA SER A 24 15.54 7.27 13.49
C SER A 24 14.38 6.52 14.11
N ILE A 25 13.31 6.29 13.33
CA ILE A 25 12.16 5.43 13.70
C ILE A 25 12.52 3.93 13.59
N GLY A 26 13.74 3.62 13.17
CA GLY A 26 14.16 2.27 12.81
C GLY A 26 14.09 2.06 11.29
N ALA A 27 14.59 0.92 10.83
CA ALA A 27 14.51 0.60 9.42
C ALA A 27 13.06 0.31 9.02
N GLY A 28 12.39 1.27 8.41
CA GLY A 28 11.18 1.03 7.63
C GLY A 28 11.48 -0.01 6.54
N HIS A 29 10.46 -0.76 6.10
CA HIS A 29 10.68 -1.79 5.09
C HIS A 29 11.00 -1.22 3.69
N TYR A 30 10.67 0.05 3.45
CA TYR A 30 10.85 0.70 2.14
C TYR A 30 11.45 2.11 2.27
N ASN A 31 10.76 3.04 2.94
CA ASN A 31 11.20 4.41 3.15
C ASN A 31 12.13 4.54 4.38
N ASP A 32 13.12 5.44 4.34
CA ASP A 32 13.82 5.88 5.55
C ASP A 32 12.90 6.84 6.33
N SER A 33 12.69 6.60 7.64
CA SER A 33 11.80 7.41 8.46
C SER A 33 12.49 7.91 9.74
N TYR A 34 12.19 9.17 10.10
CA TYR A 34 12.80 9.86 11.23
C TYR A 34 11.76 10.64 12.01
N TYR A 35 11.82 10.57 13.34
CA TYR A 35 11.16 11.57 14.19
C TYR A 35 11.89 12.90 14.06
N VAL A 36 11.12 13.98 13.99
CA VAL A 36 11.59 15.37 13.95
C VAL A 36 10.90 16.10 15.09
N ASP A 37 11.67 16.52 16.10
CA ASP A 37 11.17 17.27 17.25
C ASP A 37 11.62 18.72 17.11
N LEU A 38 10.67 19.65 17.01
CA LEU A 38 10.89 21.07 16.97
C LEU A 38 10.08 21.75 18.09
N ASP A 39 10.77 22.25 19.12
CA ASP A 39 10.17 22.78 20.34
C ASP A 39 9.24 21.75 21.02
N SER A 40 7.93 21.94 21.00
CA SER A 40 6.92 21.00 21.51
C SER A 40 6.24 20.16 20.41
N ASP A 41 6.52 20.46 19.14
CA ASP A 41 5.85 19.84 18.01
C ASP A 41 6.65 18.66 17.48
N LYS A 42 5.95 17.54 17.22
CA LYS A 42 6.52 16.34 16.65
C LYS A 42 6.04 16.14 15.23
N SER A 43 6.96 15.75 14.37
CA SER A 43 6.70 15.40 12.97
C SER A 43 7.45 14.11 12.58
N VAL A 44 7.11 13.58 11.42
CA VAL A 44 7.81 12.44 10.83
C VAL A 44 8.33 12.85 9.45
N LEU A 45 9.65 12.78 9.27
CA LEU A 45 10.30 12.88 7.96
C LEU A 45 10.35 11.49 7.34
N ARG A 46 9.80 11.34 6.13
CA ARG A 46 9.93 10.15 5.28
C ARG A 46 10.72 10.49 4.04
N ILE A 47 11.64 9.62 3.66
CA ILE A 47 12.52 9.78 2.51
C ILE A 47 12.40 8.52 1.65
N ALA A 48 12.14 8.69 0.37
CA ALA A 48 12.04 7.58 -0.59
C ALA A 48 13.32 6.72 -0.61
N PRO A 49 13.24 5.44 -0.98
CA PRO A 49 14.42 4.59 -1.07
C PRO A 49 15.40 5.08 -2.13
N PRO A 50 16.68 4.70 -2.06
CA PRO A 50 17.67 4.99 -3.11
C PRO A 50 17.22 4.43 -4.47
N ASP A 51 17.62 5.08 -5.57
CA ASP A 51 17.23 4.70 -6.93
C ASP A 51 17.61 3.27 -7.34
N ASN A 52 18.69 2.75 -6.77
CA ASN A 52 19.14 1.37 -7.01
C ASN A 52 18.35 0.31 -6.21
N THR A 53 17.34 0.69 -5.45
CA THR A 53 16.42 -0.26 -4.80
C THR A 53 15.57 -0.94 -5.86
N PRO A 54 15.48 -2.28 -5.89
CA PRO A 54 14.58 -2.98 -6.80
C PRO A 54 13.14 -2.50 -6.59
N LYS A 55 12.50 -2.04 -7.67
CA LYS A 55 11.15 -1.45 -7.64
C LYS A 55 10.17 -2.33 -8.41
N LEU A 56 8.96 -2.43 -7.91
CA LEU A 56 7.81 -2.93 -8.66
C LEU A 56 7.29 -1.82 -9.57
N PHE A 57 6.61 -2.19 -10.64
CA PHE A 57 6.11 -1.25 -11.68
C PHE A 57 5.33 -0.06 -11.10
N TYR A 58 4.58 -0.25 -10.01
CA TYR A 58 3.75 0.80 -9.41
C TYR A 58 4.48 1.65 -8.35
N GLU A 59 5.74 1.34 -8.05
CA GLU A 59 6.49 2.04 -6.98
C GLU A 59 7.26 3.27 -7.49
N ILE A 60 7.09 3.60 -8.77
CA ILE A 60 7.58 4.86 -9.33
C ILE A 60 6.62 5.98 -8.92
N ASP A 61 7.15 7.11 -8.47
CA ASP A 61 6.39 8.27 -7.99
C ASP A 61 5.42 7.97 -6.81
N MET A 62 5.67 6.93 -6.02
CA MET A 62 4.82 6.54 -4.89
C MET A 62 4.53 7.70 -3.93
N MET A 63 5.56 8.46 -3.57
CA MET A 63 5.45 9.53 -2.58
C MET A 63 4.61 10.72 -3.09
N LYS A 64 4.61 10.99 -4.40
CA LYS A 64 3.73 12.00 -5.01
C LYS A 64 2.26 11.58 -4.88
N SER A 65 1.97 10.33 -5.20
CA SER A 65 0.63 9.74 -5.03
C SER A 65 0.19 9.77 -3.57
N GLU A 66 1.09 9.42 -2.63
CA GLU A 66 0.82 9.43 -1.19
C GLU A 66 0.36 10.81 -0.70
N VAL A 67 1.06 11.88 -1.10
CA VAL A 67 0.69 13.26 -0.75
C VAL A 67 -0.73 13.60 -1.19
N ASN A 68 -1.10 13.23 -2.42
CA ASN A 68 -2.45 13.47 -2.93
C ASN A 68 -3.51 12.65 -2.19
N ILE A 69 -3.25 11.37 -1.91
CA ILE A 69 -4.19 10.50 -1.20
C ILE A 69 -4.41 10.99 0.25
N HIS A 70 -3.35 11.37 0.96
CA HIS A 70 -3.48 11.96 2.30
C HIS A 70 -4.40 13.19 2.28
N ARG A 71 -4.20 14.09 1.30
CA ARG A 71 -5.05 15.27 1.13
C ARG A 71 -6.51 14.88 0.91
N LEU A 72 -6.80 13.97 -0.03
CA LEU A 72 -8.16 13.52 -0.33
C LEU A 72 -8.85 12.87 0.89
N VAL A 73 -8.15 12.00 1.61
CA VAL A 73 -8.68 11.34 2.81
C VAL A 73 -9.02 12.36 3.89
N ARG A 74 -8.13 13.31 4.15
CA ARG A 74 -8.37 14.36 5.18
C ARG A 74 -9.47 15.35 4.80
N GLU A 75 -9.61 15.69 3.51
CA GLU A 75 -10.64 16.62 3.02
C GLU A 75 -12.05 16.01 3.00
N HIS A 76 -12.14 14.68 2.78
CA HIS A 76 -13.43 14.04 2.52
C HIS A 76 -13.89 13.05 3.58
N THR A 77 -13.09 12.81 4.64
CA THR A 77 -13.39 11.78 5.65
C THR A 77 -13.02 12.21 7.07
N ASP A 78 -13.51 11.46 8.06
CA ASP A 78 -13.08 11.58 9.48
C ASP A 78 -11.95 10.59 9.81
N VAL A 79 -11.34 9.96 8.82
CA VAL A 79 -10.23 9.02 9.01
C VAL A 79 -9.04 9.75 9.61
N PRO A 80 -8.49 9.27 10.73
CA PRO A 80 -7.34 9.92 11.37
C PRO A 80 -6.07 9.66 10.57
N ALA A 81 -5.88 10.39 9.48
CA ALA A 81 -4.69 10.34 8.62
C ALA A 81 -3.77 11.52 8.94
N PRO A 82 -2.42 11.32 9.01
CA PRO A 82 -1.48 12.41 9.23
C PRO A 82 -1.60 13.52 8.19
N GLN A 83 -1.46 14.76 8.60
CA GLN A 83 -1.33 15.88 7.68
C GLN A 83 0.08 15.89 7.07
N ILE A 84 0.18 16.01 5.74
CA ILE A 84 1.45 16.30 5.08
C ILE A 84 1.70 17.79 5.22
N VAL A 85 2.74 18.16 5.97
CA VAL A 85 3.08 19.57 6.26
C VAL A 85 4.12 20.13 5.30
N TYR A 86 4.94 19.27 4.69
CA TYR A 86 5.91 19.64 3.69
C TYR A 86 6.23 18.47 2.77
N TYR A 87 6.54 18.71 1.53
CA TYR A 87 7.08 17.72 0.60
C TYR A 87 7.98 18.39 -0.44
N ASP A 88 8.92 17.61 -0.97
CA ASP A 88 9.85 18.09 -2.00
C ASP A 88 10.22 16.94 -2.95
N PHE A 89 9.94 17.15 -4.22
CA PHE A 89 10.20 16.24 -5.32
C PHE A 89 11.18 16.85 -6.34
N SER A 90 11.81 18.00 -5.98
CA SER A 90 12.78 18.68 -6.86
C SER A 90 14.13 17.97 -6.91
N GLN A 91 14.44 17.17 -5.87
CA GLN A 91 15.72 16.49 -5.70
C GLN A 91 16.94 17.42 -5.61
N ASP A 92 16.75 18.70 -5.27
CA ASP A 92 17.81 19.72 -5.19
C ASP A 92 18.76 19.49 -3.99
N VAL A 93 18.23 18.98 -2.86
CA VAL A 93 18.98 18.74 -1.62
C VAL A 93 19.57 17.36 -1.58
N ILE A 94 18.79 16.37 -1.98
CA ILE A 94 19.17 14.97 -2.11
C ILE A 94 18.55 14.41 -3.39
N ASP A 95 19.11 13.33 -3.91
CA ASP A 95 18.64 12.61 -5.11
C ASP A 95 17.42 11.69 -4.85
N ARG A 96 16.58 12.05 -3.88
CA ARG A 96 15.40 11.26 -3.46
C ARG A 96 14.26 12.20 -3.07
N ASP A 97 13.04 11.77 -3.34
CA ASP A 97 11.84 12.43 -2.88
C ASP A 97 11.71 12.33 -1.36
N TYR A 98 11.12 13.34 -0.72
CA TYR A 98 10.85 13.31 0.71
C TYR A 98 9.62 14.14 1.08
N LEU A 99 9.02 13.77 2.22
CA LEU A 99 7.92 14.53 2.82
C LEU A 99 8.07 14.59 4.34
N ILE A 100 7.43 15.59 4.94
CA ILE A 100 7.27 15.72 6.39
C ILE A 100 5.78 15.69 6.70
N MET A 101 5.39 14.86 7.65
CA MET A 101 4.02 14.72 8.08
C MET A 101 3.87 14.90 9.58
N GLU A 102 2.67 15.21 10.00
CA GLU A 102 2.25 15.24 11.40
C GLU A 102 2.58 13.91 12.09
N TYR A 103 3.08 13.99 13.33
CA TYR A 103 3.17 12.83 14.20
C TYR A 103 1.84 12.59 14.90
N LEU A 104 1.28 11.40 14.77
CA LEU A 104 0.08 10.99 15.48
C LEU A 104 0.43 10.01 16.60
N GLU A 105 -0.10 10.24 17.79
CA GLU A 105 0.15 9.38 18.94
C GLU A 105 -0.58 8.05 18.83
N GLY A 106 0.07 6.98 19.26
CA GLY A 106 -0.49 5.66 19.32
C GLY A 106 0.58 4.57 19.15
N ASN A 107 0.16 3.34 19.37
CA ASN A 107 0.99 2.16 19.16
C ASN A 107 0.20 1.13 18.34
N SER A 108 0.91 0.30 17.58
CA SER A 108 0.29 -0.87 16.95
C SER A 108 -0.25 -1.80 18.02
N GLY A 109 -1.49 -2.22 17.89
CA GLY A 109 -2.12 -3.06 18.90
C GLY A 109 -3.58 -3.39 18.57
N PHE A 110 -4.29 -3.92 19.54
CA PHE A 110 -5.70 -4.23 19.39
C PHE A 110 -6.53 -2.99 19.04
N PHE A 111 -7.46 -3.14 18.11
CA PHE A 111 -8.42 -2.12 17.70
C PHE A 111 -9.82 -2.74 17.51
N ASP A 112 -10.84 -1.88 17.54
CA ASP A 112 -12.21 -2.25 17.21
C ASP A 112 -12.37 -2.39 15.68
N GLU A 113 -12.58 -3.62 15.19
CA GLU A 113 -12.78 -3.87 13.76
C GLU A 113 -14.01 -3.15 13.19
N LYS A 114 -15.04 -2.89 14.01
CA LYS A 114 -16.18 -2.10 13.59
C LYS A 114 -15.77 -0.64 13.31
N GLU A 115 -14.87 -0.09 14.12
CA GLU A 115 -14.30 1.24 13.87
C GLU A 115 -13.47 1.25 12.59
N LEU A 116 -12.61 0.24 12.37
CA LEU A 116 -11.86 0.09 11.13
C LEU A 116 -12.81 0.00 9.91
N GLY A 117 -13.85 -0.82 9.98
CA GLY A 117 -14.85 -0.93 8.91
C GLY A 117 -15.50 0.40 8.57
N ARG A 118 -15.81 1.24 9.58
CA ARG A 118 -16.34 2.58 9.36
C ARG A 118 -15.36 3.49 8.63
N TYR A 119 -14.08 3.44 8.95
CA TYR A 119 -13.05 4.22 8.27
C TYR A 119 -12.80 3.73 6.83
N VAL A 120 -12.70 2.43 6.62
CA VAL A 120 -12.54 1.85 5.27
C VAL A 120 -13.74 2.20 4.38
N ARG A 121 -14.97 2.21 4.92
CA ARG A 121 -16.14 2.69 4.17
C ARG A 121 -15.98 4.13 3.70
N GLN A 122 -15.44 5.02 4.54
CA GLN A 122 -15.25 6.42 4.20
C GLN A 122 -14.17 6.58 3.12
N ILE A 123 -13.06 5.84 3.22
CA ILE A 123 -12.02 5.83 2.18
C ILE A 123 -12.63 5.35 0.86
N HIS A 124 -13.38 4.24 0.86
CA HIS A 124 -14.03 3.70 -0.34
C HIS A 124 -15.16 4.58 -0.91
N ALA A 125 -15.65 5.58 -0.15
CA ALA A 125 -16.61 6.57 -0.64
C ALA A 125 -15.95 7.64 -1.53
N ILE A 126 -14.63 7.81 -1.46
CA ILE A 126 -13.86 8.67 -2.37
C ILE A 126 -13.78 7.95 -3.71
N LYS A 127 -14.32 8.61 -4.76
CA LYS A 127 -14.45 8.04 -6.10
C LYS A 127 -13.60 8.77 -7.12
N SER A 128 -13.34 8.08 -8.25
CA SER A 128 -12.69 8.63 -9.42
C SER A 128 -13.51 8.24 -10.67
N ASP A 129 -13.20 8.87 -11.78
CA ASP A 129 -13.68 8.48 -13.12
C ASP A 129 -12.72 7.44 -13.78
N ARG A 130 -11.58 7.17 -13.18
CA ARG A 130 -10.57 6.23 -13.67
C ARG A 130 -10.10 5.28 -12.59
N TYR A 131 -9.73 4.06 -13.00
CA TYR A 131 -9.08 3.05 -12.17
C TYR A 131 -7.56 3.18 -12.22
N GLY A 132 -6.91 2.67 -11.17
CA GLY A 132 -5.47 2.59 -11.09
C GLY A 132 -4.84 3.51 -10.07
N TYR A 133 -3.53 3.56 -10.09
CA TYR A 133 -2.76 4.39 -9.15
C TYR A 133 -2.81 5.86 -9.58
N PRO A 134 -3.27 6.78 -8.73
CA PRO A 134 -3.27 8.21 -9.07
C PRO A 134 -1.83 8.76 -9.10
N GLU A 135 -1.58 9.70 -10.02
CA GLU A 135 -0.34 10.50 -10.09
C GLU A 135 0.96 9.69 -10.11
N ARG A 136 0.95 8.49 -10.73
CA ARG A 136 2.13 7.65 -10.93
C ARG A 136 2.34 7.34 -12.40
N ALA A 137 3.54 6.88 -12.72
CA ALA A 137 3.87 6.32 -14.02
C ALA A 137 3.27 4.90 -14.25
N ALA A 138 2.24 4.51 -13.48
CA ALA A 138 1.53 3.25 -13.64
C ALA A 138 0.31 3.41 -14.56
N PRO A 139 -0.11 2.38 -15.30
CA PRO A 139 -1.29 2.44 -16.15
C PRO A 139 -2.56 2.82 -15.39
N THR A 140 -3.42 3.63 -16.03
CA THR A 140 -4.77 3.96 -15.54
C THR A 140 -5.77 3.81 -16.69
N GLY A 141 -7.05 3.54 -16.38
CA GLY A 141 -8.06 3.32 -17.42
C GLY A 141 -9.49 3.46 -16.94
N GLU A 142 -10.43 3.19 -17.83
CA GLU A 142 -11.88 3.31 -17.61
C GLU A 142 -12.53 1.95 -17.28
N SER A 143 -11.79 0.84 -17.39
CA SER A 143 -12.25 -0.53 -17.12
C SER A 143 -11.38 -1.17 -16.05
N TRP A 144 -11.98 -1.60 -14.93
CA TRP A 144 -11.25 -2.31 -13.89
C TRP A 144 -10.69 -3.66 -14.35
N PRO A 145 -11.46 -4.51 -15.06
CA PRO A 145 -10.93 -5.75 -15.60
C PRO A 145 -9.67 -5.57 -16.46
N ASP A 146 -9.61 -4.53 -17.28
CA ASP A 146 -8.47 -4.27 -18.15
C ASP A 146 -7.26 -3.75 -17.37
N ILE A 147 -7.48 -2.83 -16.44
CA ILE A 147 -6.41 -2.30 -15.59
C ILE A 147 -5.86 -3.37 -14.67
N PHE A 148 -6.72 -4.17 -14.03
CA PHE A 148 -6.25 -5.23 -13.16
C PHE A 148 -5.52 -6.33 -13.94
N HIS A 149 -5.97 -6.67 -15.15
CA HIS A 149 -5.24 -7.56 -16.06
C HIS A 149 -3.84 -7.03 -16.36
N THR A 150 -3.73 -5.77 -16.76
CA THR A 150 -2.43 -5.12 -16.99
C THR A 150 -1.54 -5.16 -15.74
N TYR A 151 -2.10 -4.95 -14.56
CA TYR A 151 -1.33 -5.04 -13.30
C TYR A 151 -0.86 -6.45 -12.98
N VAL A 152 -1.66 -7.47 -13.30
CA VAL A 152 -1.27 -8.88 -13.18
C VAL A 152 -0.07 -9.16 -14.09
N GLU A 153 -0.13 -8.78 -15.36
CA GLU A 153 0.99 -8.96 -16.29
C GLU A 153 2.26 -8.25 -15.80
N LEU A 154 2.15 -6.98 -15.38
CA LEU A 154 3.29 -6.20 -14.93
C LEU A 154 3.94 -6.78 -13.65
N ILE A 155 3.14 -7.17 -12.65
CA ILE A 155 3.68 -7.73 -11.41
C ILE A 155 4.37 -9.08 -11.63
N PHE A 156 3.82 -9.93 -12.52
CA PHE A 156 4.45 -11.20 -12.88
C PHE A 156 5.73 -11.00 -13.70
N ASN A 157 5.76 -10.00 -14.59
CA ASN A 157 6.97 -9.60 -15.31
C ASN A 157 8.09 -9.13 -14.38
N ASP A 158 7.76 -8.33 -13.36
CA ASP A 158 8.73 -7.93 -12.33
C ASP A 158 9.31 -9.14 -11.60
N CYS A 159 8.46 -10.11 -11.24
CA CYS A 159 8.87 -11.35 -10.57
C CYS A 159 9.72 -12.25 -11.47
N LEU A 160 9.37 -12.37 -12.75
CA LEU A 160 10.15 -13.11 -13.74
C LEU A 160 11.53 -12.44 -13.95
N SER A 161 11.54 -11.12 -14.10
CA SER A 161 12.77 -10.34 -14.33
C SER A 161 13.76 -10.44 -13.17
N CYS A 162 13.29 -10.52 -11.94
CA CYS A 162 14.17 -10.72 -10.79
C CYS A 162 14.53 -12.19 -10.53
N GLY A 163 13.88 -13.14 -11.22
CA GLY A 163 14.16 -14.58 -11.13
C GLY A 163 13.51 -15.30 -9.95
N VAL A 164 12.51 -14.68 -9.26
CA VAL A 164 11.77 -15.36 -8.20
C VAL A 164 10.74 -16.36 -8.75
N ILE A 165 10.31 -16.18 -9.99
CA ILE A 165 9.55 -17.16 -10.77
C ILE A 165 10.28 -17.47 -12.09
N ASP A 166 9.98 -18.60 -12.71
CA ASP A 166 10.44 -18.98 -14.05
C ASP A 166 9.34 -18.79 -15.12
N ASN A 167 9.70 -19.01 -16.40
CA ASN A 167 8.76 -18.84 -17.52
C ASN A 167 7.55 -19.79 -17.43
N ASN A 168 7.73 -21.03 -16.97
CA ASN A 168 6.62 -21.99 -16.86
C ASN A 168 5.63 -21.52 -15.76
N GLU A 169 6.15 -21.01 -14.65
CA GLU A 169 5.33 -20.44 -13.57
C GLU A 169 4.58 -19.19 -14.08
N TYR A 170 5.25 -18.30 -14.79
CA TYR A 170 4.66 -17.12 -15.40
C TYR A 170 3.49 -17.47 -16.34
N GLU A 171 3.72 -18.34 -17.31
CA GLU A 171 2.70 -18.76 -18.28
C GLU A 171 1.51 -19.44 -17.61
N ARG A 172 1.77 -20.31 -16.63
CA ARG A 172 0.71 -20.98 -15.86
C ARG A 172 -0.15 -19.97 -15.10
N PHE A 173 0.47 -19.03 -14.41
CA PHE A 173 -0.25 -18.02 -13.63
C PHE A 173 -1.16 -17.18 -14.52
N LEU A 174 -0.64 -16.71 -15.64
CA LEU A 174 -1.43 -15.92 -16.60
C LEU A 174 -2.57 -16.74 -17.21
N SER A 175 -2.32 -18.00 -17.58
CA SER A 175 -3.35 -18.87 -18.16
C SER A 175 -4.52 -19.08 -17.21
N ILE A 176 -4.25 -19.33 -15.92
CA ILE A 176 -5.31 -19.49 -14.91
C ILE A 176 -6.04 -18.16 -14.67
N TYR A 177 -5.32 -17.03 -14.61
CA TYR A 177 -5.93 -15.71 -14.50
C TYR A 177 -6.88 -15.44 -15.69
N GLU A 178 -6.43 -15.67 -16.93
CA GLU A 178 -7.24 -15.45 -18.13
C GLU A 178 -8.52 -16.31 -18.14
N LYS A 179 -8.43 -17.57 -17.70
CA LYS A 179 -9.58 -18.47 -17.57
C LYS A 179 -10.67 -17.88 -16.64
N HIS A 180 -10.29 -17.09 -15.65
CA HIS A 180 -11.18 -16.51 -14.65
C HIS A 180 -11.32 -14.98 -14.74
N ARG A 181 -10.86 -14.38 -15.82
CA ARG A 181 -10.87 -12.92 -16.00
C ARG A 181 -12.29 -12.33 -15.88
N ASP A 182 -13.31 -13.07 -16.29
CA ASP A 182 -14.71 -12.65 -16.27
C ASP A 182 -15.29 -12.44 -14.84
N VAL A 183 -14.63 -12.95 -13.81
CA VAL A 183 -15.05 -12.71 -12.42
C VAL A 183 -14.57 -11.36 -11.89
N VAL A 184 -13.56 -10.74 -12.53
CA VAL A 184 -13.15 -9.36 -12.27
C VAL A 184 -14.16 -8.44 -12.97
N SER A 185 -15.12 -7.96 -12.23
CA SER A 185 -16.26 -7.23 -12.76
C SER A 185 -16.06 -5.72 -12.67
N GLU A 186 -16.81 -5.01 -13.51
CA GLU A 186 -16.90 -3.56 -13.41
C GLU A 186 -17.54 -3.16 -12.07
N VAL A 187 -16.88 -2.26 -11.38
CA VAL A 187 -17.31 -1.67 -10.11
C VAL A 187 -17.06 -0.16 -10.18
N SER A 188 -17.66 0.62 -9.32
CA SER A 188 -17.31 2.04 -9.27
C SER A 188 -15.92 2.23 -8.69
N PRO A 189 -14.98 2.97 -9.35
CA PRO A 189 -13.63 3.17 -8.86
C PRO A 189 -13.64 3.78 -7.45
N SER A 190 -13.27 2.98 -6.46
CA SER A 190 -13.19 3.40 -5.06
C SER A 190 -11.73 3.57 -4.68
N LEU A 191 -11.42 4.61 -3.91
CA LEU A 191 -10.09 4.70 -3.31
C LEU A 191 -9.91 3.54 -2.33
N LEU A 192 -8.84 2.76 -2.50
CA LEU A 192 -8.42 1.68 -1.63
C LEU A 192 -7.12 2.08 -0.93
N HIS A 193 -6.89 1.56 0.27
CA HIS A 193 -5.64 1.76 1.00
C HIS A 193 -4.57 0.71 0.65
N LEU A 194 -4.96 -0.56 0.62
CA LEU A 194 -4.18 -1.76 0.27
C LEU A 194 -2.94 -2.05 1.14
N ASP A 195 -2.87 -1.44 2.34
CA ASP A 195 -1.82 -1.75 3.32
C ASP A 195 -2.31 -1.63 4.78
N LEU A 196 -3.55 -2.01 5.05
CA LEU A 196 -4.19 -1.94 6.39
C LEU A 196 -3.78 -3.12 7.29
N TRP A 197 -2.49 -3.24 7.58
CA TRP A 197 -2.00 -4.21 8.56
C TRP A 197 -1.72 -3.53 9.91
N ILE A 198 -1.48 -4.34 10.94
CA ILE A 198 -1.44 -3.85 12.33
C ILE A 198 -0.47 -2.70 12.57
N GLN A 199 0.65 -2.63 11.83
CA GLN A 199 1.64 -1.56 12.04
C GLN A 199 1.24 -0.23 11.41
N ASN A 200 0.29 -0.25 10.47
CA ASN A 200 -0.27 0.96 9.84
C ASN A 200 -1.55 1.45 10.55
N ILE A 201 -1.94 0.80 11.64
CA ILE A 201 -3.11 1.19 12.46
C ILE A 201 -2.61 1.47 13.88
N LEU A 202 -2.57 2.74 14.26
CA LEU A 202 -2.20 3.12 15.61
C LEU A 202 -3.43 3.26 16.51
N THR A 203 -3.26 2.90 17.78
CA THR A 203 -4.34 2.92 18.75
C THR A 203 -3.89 3.48 20.09
N VAL A 204 -4.84 4.12 20.78
CA VAL A 204 -4.74 4.47 22.20
C VAL A 204 -5.98 3.90 22.89
N ASN A 205 -5.80 3.08 23.90
CA ASN A 205 -6.90 2.42 24.64
C ASN A 205 -7.90 1.67 23.72
N GLY A 206 -7.40 1.03 22.67
CA GLY A 206 -8.21 0.26 21.70
C GLY A 206 -8.99 1.10 20.68
N ARG A 207 -8.87 2.43 20.71
CA ARG A 207 -9.45 3.35 19.71
C ARG A 207 -8.40 3.66 18.64
N ILE A 208 -8.80 3.64 17.39
CA ILE A 208 -7.91 3.98 16.28
C ILE A 208 -7.62 5.47 16.31
N THR A 209 -6.34 5.82 16.49
CA THR A 209 -5.85 7.21 16.52
C THR A 209 -5.10 7.60 15.26
N ALA A 210 -4.63 6.64 14.46
CA ALA A 210 -4.06 6.90 13.15
C ALA A 210 -4.23 5.71 12.19
N ILE A 211 -4.45 6.04 10.92
CA ILE A 211 -4.25 5.15 9.79
C ILE A 211 -3.11 5.75 8.97
N LEU A 212 -2.04 4.97 8.79
CA LEU A 212 -0.77 5.40 8.19
C LEU A 212 -0.54 4.74 6.84
N ASP A 213 0.39 5.29 6.06
CA ASP A 213 0.99 4.65 4.90
C ASP A 213 0.02 4.43 3.73
N PHE A 214 -0.52 5.53 3.18
CA PHE A 214 -1.40 5.52 2.01
C PHE A 214 -0.64 5.38 0.67
N ASP A 215 0.62 5.04 0.72
CA ASP A 215 1.48 4.99 -0.47
C ASP A 215 1.11 3.89 -1.48
N ARG A 216 0.28 2.89 -1.10
CA ARG A 216 -0.26 1.86 -1.98
C ARG A 216 -1.64 2.18 -2.53
N GLY A 217 -2.21 3.32 -2.16
CA GLY A 217 -3.57 3.67 -2.52
C GLY A 217 -3.80 3.69 -4.03
N LEU A 218 -4.90 3.07 -4.47
CA LEU A 218 -5.35 3.06 -5.86
C LEU A 218 -6.87 3.13 -5.94
N TYR A 219 -7.39 3.52 -7.10
CA TYR A 219 -8.81 3.43 -7.41
C TYR A 219 -9.13 2.08 -8.03
N GLY A 220 -9.94 1.26 -7.34
CA GLY A 220 -10.23 -0.11 -7.75
C GLY A 220 -11.49 -0.70 -7.13
N ASP A 221 -11.53 -2.05 -7.12
CA ASP A 221 -12.61 -2.83 -6.52
C ASP A 221 -12.42 -2.94 -4.99
N PRO A 222 -13.38 -2.50 -4.17
CA PRO A 222 -13.36 -2.71 -2.72
C PRO A 222 -13.09 -4.16 -2.27
N GLU A 223 -13.46 -5.15 -3.06
CA GLU A 223 -13.19 -6.55 -2.75
C GLU A 223 -11.68 -6.85 -2.71
N PHE A 224 -10.85 -6.06 -3.40
CA PHE A 224 -9.39 -6.19 -3.31
C PHE A 224 -8.89 -5.82 -1.90
N GLU A 225 -9.36 -4.73 -1.31
CA GLU A 225 -9.07 -4.38 0.09
C GLU A 225 -9.53 -5.47 1.05
N PHE A 226 -10.75 -5.99 0.88
CA PHE A 226 -11.27 -7.04 1.75
C PHE A 226 -10.49 -8.34 1.64
N ALA A 227 -9.98 -8.69 0.44
CA ALA A 227 -9.12 -9.85 0.24
C ALA A 227 -7.82 -9.74 1.07
N LEU A 228 -7.25 -8.53 1.16
CA LEU A 228 -6.08 -8.28 2.00
C LEU A 228 -6.42 -8.35 3.49
N LEU A 229 -7.50 -7.72 3.90
CA LEU A 229 -7.97 -7.77 5.29
C LEU A 229 -8.23 -9.20 5.76
N ASP A 230 -8.68 -10.10 4.87
CA ASP A 230 -8.80 -11.54 5.18
C ASP A 230 -7.44 -12.14 5.57
N THR A 231 -6.37 -11.79 4.87
CA THR A 231 -5.04 -12.33 5.15
C THR A 231 -4.49 -11.87 6.49
N TYR A 232 -4.99 -10.75 7.00
CA TYR A 232 -4.64 -10.19 8.32
C TYR A 232 -5.62 -10.60 9.42
N GLY A 233 -6.78 -11.20 9.07
CA GLY A 233 -7.83 -11.58 10.02
C GLY A 233 -8.71 -10.42 10.48
N TYR A 234 -8.81 -9.33 9.72
CA TYR A 234 -9.54 -8.10 10.09
C TYR A 234 -10.84 -7.89 9.31
N SER A 235 -11.32 -8.89 8.59
CA SER A 235 -12.56 -8.84 7.81
C SER A 235 -13.71 -9.62 8.47
N SER A 236 -13.86 -9.52 9.79
CA SER A 236 -14.89 -10.20 10.56
C SER A 236 -16.30 -9.61 10.33
N LEU A 237 -17.30 -10.25 10.93
CA LEU A 237 -18.67 -9.71 10.92
C LEU A 237 -18.74 -8.31 11.55
N GLU A 238 -17.92 -8.01 12.56
CA GLU A 238 -17.88 -6.70 13.20
C GLU A 238 -17.32 -5.64 12.24
N PHE A 239 -16.27 -5.98 11.46
CA PHE A 239 -15.80 -5.10 10.40
C PHE A 239 -16.93 -4.75 9.41
N PHE A 240 -17.66 -5.73 8.88
CA PHE A 240 -18.74 -5.49 7.93
C PHE A 240 -19.94 -4.77 8.53
N LYS A 241 -20.21 -4.89 9.82
CA LYS A 241 -21.18 -4.03 10.52
C LYS A 241 -20.76 -2.55 10.49
N GLY A 242 -19.47 -2.27 10.71
CA GLY A 242 -18.91 -0.93 10.58
C GLY A 242 -18.91 -0.41 9.15
N TYR A 243 -18.53 -1.26 8.21
CA TYR A 243 -18.53 -0.95 6.78
C TYR A 243 -19.95 -0.70 6.22
N GLY A 244 -20.98 -1.29 6.86
CA GLY A 244 -22.38 -1.02 6.57
C GLY A 244 -22.93 -1.70 5.32
N LYS A 245 -22.20 -2.66 4.75
CA LYS A 245 -22.66 -3.53 3.66
C LYS A 245 -22.16 -4.95 3.89
N PRO A 246 -22.98 -5.99 3.62
CA PRO A 246 -22.50 -7.36 3.68
C PRO A 246 -21.48 -7.63 2.58
N ARG A 247 -20.59 -8.56 2.84
CA ARG A 247 -19.65 -9.04 1.85
C ARG A 247 -20.34 -9.98 0.85
N PRO A 248 -20.06 -9.87 -0.47
CA PRO A 248 -20.50 -10.88 -1.43
C PRO A 248 -19.94 -12.26 -1.11
N VAL A 249 -20.77 -13.31 -1.18
CA VAL A 249 -20.40 -14.69 -0.83
C VAL A 249 -20.58 -15.70 -1.96
N ASP A 250 -21.02 -15.23 -3.14
CA ASP A 250 -21.19 -16.07 -4.31
C ASP A 250 -19.84 -16.61 -4.86
N SER A 251 -19.93 -17.59 -5.75
CA SER A 251 -18.73 -18.27 -6.29
C SER A 251 -17.80 -17.32 -7.06
N LYS A 252 -18.36 -16.38 -7.81
CA LYS A 252 -17.56 -15.40 -8.57
C LYS A 252 -16.77 -14.48 -7.62
N ALA A 253 -17.40 -14.00 -6.54
CA ALA A 253 -16.71 -13.21 -5.53
C ALA A 253 -15.60 -14.00 -4.83
N GLN A 254 -15.81 -15.29 -4.55
CA GLN A 254 -14.78 -16.14 -3.95
C GLN A 254 -13.58 -16.34 -4.89
N ILE A 255 -13.80 -16.59 -6.18
CA ILE A 255 -12.72 -16.71 -7.17
C ILE A 255 -11.98 -15.37 -7.30
N ARG A 256 -12.69 -14.26 -7.42
CA ARG A 256 -12.10 -12.91 -7.51
C ARG A 256 -11.17 -12.60 -6.34
N ARG A 257 -11.57 -12.94 -5.09
CA ARG A 257 -10.70 -12.80 -3.91
C ARG A 257 -9.41 -13.59 -4.03
N LYS A 258 -9.48 -14.83 -4.51
CA LYS A 258 -8.30 -15.67 -4.74
C LYS A 258 -7.34 -15.01 -5.73
N LEU A 259 -7.85 -14.43 -6.81
CA LEU A 259 -7.03 -13.71 -7.77
C LEU A 259 -6.34 -12.48 -7.14
N TYR A 260 -7.06 -11.70 -6.32
CA TYR A 260 -6.47 -10.57 -5.59
C TYR A 260 -5.41 -11.03 -4.57
N ILE A 261 -5.66 -12.12 -3.85
CA ILE A 261 -4.67 -12.69 -2.92
C ILE A 261 -3.42 -13.17 -3.68
N VAL A 262 -3.58 -13.82 -4.84
CA VAL A 262 -2.44 -14.25 -5.68
C VAL A 262 -1.60 -13.05 -6.11
N TYR A 263 -2.25 -11.97 -6.57
CA TYR A 263 -1.55 -10.72 -6.92
C TYR A 263 -0.72 -10.17 -5.74
N GLU A 264 -1.28 -10.15 -4.53
CA GLU A 264 -0.57 -9.69 -3.34
C GLU A 264 0.58 -10.63 -2.93
N LEU A 265 0.36 -11.93 -2.99
CA LEU A 265 1.39 -12.91 -2.64
C LEU A 265 2.58 -12.85 -3.60
N ILE A 266 2.32 -12.69 -4.91
CA ILE A 266 3.39 -12.58 -5.90
C ILE A 266 4.20 -11.29 -5.73
N LYS A 267 3.55 -10.19 -5.36
CA LYS A 267 4.20 -8.95 -4.94
C LYS A 267 5.14 -9.18 -3.76
N TYR A 268 4.68 -9.88 -2.72
CA TYR A 268 5.53 -10.22 -1.58
C TYR A 268 6.66 -11.17 -1.95
N ALA A 269 6.47 -12.08 -2.92
CA ALA A 269 7.55 -12.90 -3.44
C ALA A 269 8.70 -12.03 -3.97
N PHE A 270 8.39 -11.01 -4.79
CA PHE A 270 9.37 -10.04 -5.27
C PHE A 270 10.06 -9.30 -4.11
N ILE A 271 9.29 -8.73 -3.20
CA ILE A 271 9.81 -7.93 -2.08
C ILE A 271 10.79 -8.75 -1.23
N ARG A 272 10.41 -9.98 -0.85
CA ARG A 272 11.25 -10.85 -0.01
C ARG A 272 12.47 -11.37 -0.73
N PHE A 273 12.39 -11.63 -2.03
CA PHE A 273 13.50 -12.09 -2.84
C PHE A 273 14.43 -10.94 -3.25
N ALA A 274 13.91 -9.93 -3.95
CA ALA A 274 14.74 -8.90 -4.55
C ALA A 274 15.29 -7.90 -3.53
N ARG A 275 14.49 -7.51 -2.52
CA ARG A 275 14.90 -6.56 -1.46
C ARG A 275 15.40 -7.25 -0.20
N GLY A 276 14.65 -8.23 0.28
CA GLY A 276 14.98 -8.99 1.49
C GLY A 276 16.12 -10.00 1.30
N LYS A 277 16.57 -10.20 0.05
CA LYS A 277 17.61 -11.15 -0.35
C LYS A 277 17.39 -12.56 0.21
N SER A 278 16.12 -12.96 0.35
CA SER A 278 15.71 -14.26 0.88
C SER A 278 14.99 -15.08 -0.19
N MET A 279 15.75 -15.94 -0.88
CA MET A 279 15.20 -16.88 -1.87
C MET A 279 14.12 -17.77 -1.24
N SER A 280 14.38 -18.34 -0.08
CA SER A 280 13.44 -19.27 0.58
C SER A 280 12.11 -18.60 0.90
N THR A 281 12.12 -17.37 1.43
CA THR A 281 10.92 -16.64 1.75
C THR A 281 10.17 -16.20 0.49
N GLY A 282 10.89 -15.71 -0.54
CA GLY A 282 10.28 -15.37 -1.83
C GLY A 282 9.58 -16.58 -2.45
N ARG A 283 10.27 -17.72 -2.56
CA ARG A 283 9.71 -18.98 -3.09
C ARG A 283 8.57 -19.56 -2.24
N SER A 284 8.54 -19.29 -0.93
CA SER A 284 7.39 -19.67 -0.08
C SER A 284 6.11 -18.95 -0.49
N HIS A 285 6.18 -17.66 -0.83
CA HIS A 285 5.03 -16.93 -1.36
C HIS A 285 4.58 -17.47 -2.74
N VAL A 286 5.53 -17.79 -3.63
CA VAL A 286 5.23 -18.45 -4.92
C VAL A 286 4.52 -19.79 -4.71
N ALA A 287 5.01 -20.61 -3.77
CA ALA A 287 4.37 -21.88 -3.45
C ALA A 287 2.95 -21.70 -2.88
N HIS A 288 2.70 -20.60 -2.15
CA HIS A 288 1.35 -20.27 -1.70
C HIS A 288 0.45 -19.85 -2.86
N CYS A 289 0.94 -19.02 -3.80
CA CYS A 289 0.21 -18.71 -5.04
C CYS A 289 -0.21 -19.99 -5.78
N LYS A 290 0.72 -20.92 -5.96
CA LYS A 290 0.44 -22.21 -6.64
C LYS A 290 -0.72 -22.95 -5.99
N ARG A 291 -0.73 -23.09 -4.66
CA ARG A 291 -1.83 -23.78 -3.94
C ARG A 291 -3.19 -23.13 -4.20
N ILE A 292 -3.25 -21.79 -4.21
CA ILE A 292 -4.51 -21.09 -4.50
C ILE A 292 -4.93 -21.31 -5.95
N LEU A 293 -3.98 -21.30 -6.87
CA LEU A 293 -4.24 -21.50 -8.29
C LEU A 293 -4.63 -22.95 -8.61
N ASP A 294 -4.06 -23.94 -7.91
CA ASP A 294 -4.47 -25.37 -8.04
C ASP A 294 -5.98 -25.57 -7.70
N GLU A 295 -6.56 -24.70 -6.86
CA GLU A 295 -7.99 -24.71 -6.55
C GLU A 295 -8.84 -24.02 -7.63
N LEU A 296 -8.23 -23.33 -8.59
CA LEU A 296 -8.87 -22.61 -9.69
C LEU A 296 -8.73 -23.32 -11.05
N GLU A 297 -7.88 -24.32 -11.15
CA GLU A 297 -7.76 -25.16 -12.36
C GLU A 297 -9.02 -26.01 -12.58
#